data_40422645e5d57b1dfd8cb883234caf45
#
_entry.id   40422645e5d57b1dfd8cb883234caf45
#
_cell.length_a   1.000
_cell.length_b   1.000
_cell.length_c   1.000
_cell.angle_alpha   90.00
_cell.angle_beta   90.00
_cell.angle_gamma   90.00
#
_symmetry.space_group_name_H-M   'P 1'
#
loop_
_entity.id
_entity.type
_entity.pdbx_description
1 polymer ?
#
loop_
_entity_poly.entity_id
_entity_poly.type
_entity_poly.pdbx_seq_one_letter_code
_entity_poly.pdbx_strand_id
1 'polypeptide(L)'
;MNALKRCWCRIFQEAFRLAIPLLPYRRPEQLPDVASLPGRLADRGCGSVLVVTSPSVANMPGTRRLLDALAAAGISCAVYSKTIPNPTTDTVEEALALYRSGNCQAIIGIGGGSSLDCAKAVGVRAVLPHKPLSKLGGVLKVRRPLPPLAAVPTTAGTGSETTIAAVITDAVTRDKYAISDFPLIPGYAVLDPEMTLSLPPASPLPR
;
A
#
# COMPACT_ATOMS: atom_id res chain seq x y z
N MET A 1 -9.11 -27.32 20.34
CA MET A 1 -8.40 -27.60 19.07
C MET A 1 -7.74 -28.98 19.19
N ASN A 2 -8.17 -29.96 18.38
CA ASN A 2 -7.72 -31.37 18.47
C ASN A 2 -6.23 -31.51 18.20
N ALA A 3 -5.56 -32.48 18.85
CA ALA A 3 -4.13 -32.74 18.70
C ALA A 3 -3.69 -32.89 17.22
N LEU A 4 -4.51 -33.53 16.40
CA LEU A 4 -4.30 -33.67 14.95
C LEU A 4 -4.23 -32.31 14.23
N LYS A 5 -5.12 -31.36 14.56
CA LYS A 5 -5.08 -30.02 13.96
C LYS A 5 -3.82 -29.27 14.36
N ARG A 6 -3.35 -29.41 15.62
CA ARG A 6 -2.09 -28.78 16.06
C ARG A 6 -0.89 -29.38 15.32
N CYS A 7 -0.86 -30.70 15.16
CA CYS A 7 0.22 -31.38 14.44
C CYS A 7 0.25 -30.93 12.97
N TRP A 8 -0.88 -30.89 12.30
CA TRP A 8 -1.00 -30.40 10.93
C TRP A 8 -0.55 -28.94 10.78
N CYS A 9 -0.98 -28.04 11.69
CA CYS A 9 -0.53 -26.65 11.66
C CYS A 9 1.00 -26.52 11.81
N ARG A 10 1.62 -27.33 12.68
CA ARG A 10 3.09 -27.32 12.85
C ARG A 10 3.82 -27.84 11.61
N ILE A 11 3.36 -28.94 11.03
CA ILE A 11 3.92 -29.47 9.80
C ILE A 11 3.83 -28.43 8.67
N PHE A 12 2.66 -27.79 8.52
CA PHE A 12 2.47 -26.73 7.54
C PHE A 12 3.38 -25.52 7.78
N GLN A 13 3.54 -25.10 9.05
CA GLN A 13 4.43 -24.01 9.42
C GLN A 13 5.90 -24.32 9.10
N GLU A 14 6.36 -25.52 9.42
CA GLU A 14 7.74 -25.92 9.10
C GLU A 14 7.98 -26.07 7.59
N ALA A 15 7.04 -26.66 6.86
CA ALA A 15 7.10 -26.74 5.41
C ALA A 15 7.13 -25.33 4.77
N PHE A 16 6.30 -24.41 5.27
CA PHE A 16 6.30 -23.03 4.82
C PHE A 16 7.59 -22.29 5.14
N ARG A 17 8.14 -22.51 6.35
CA ARG A 17 9.44 -21.96 6.77
C ARG A 17 10.58 -22.39 5.85
N LEU A 18 10.60 -23.67 5.45
CA LEU A 18 11.58 -24.20 4.50
C LEU A 18 11.40 -23.62 3.09
N ALA A 19 10.15 -23.29 2.71
CA ALA A 19 9.85 -22.71 1.42
C ALA A 19 10.12 -21.20 1.34
N ILE A 20 10.17 -20.47 2.48
CA ILE A 20 10.37 -19.00 2.51
C ILE A 20 11.57 -18.55 1.65
N PRO A 21 12.76 -19.15 1.69
CA PRO A 21 13.89 -18.73 0.88
C PRO A 21 13.66 -18.86 -0.63
N LEU A 22 12.72 -19.72 -1.04
CA LEU A 22 12.39 -19.97 -2.45
C LEU A 22 11.25 -19.06 -2.95
N LEU A 23 10.57 -18.35 -2.04
CA LEU A 23 9.49 -17.45 -2.38
C LEU A 23 10.03 -16.14 -2.97
N PRO A 24 9.35 -15.51 -3.94
CA PRO A 24 9.76 -14.26 -4.56
C PRO A 24 9.54 -13.06 -3.63
N TYR A 25 9.90 -13.19 -2.36
CA TYR A 25 9.83 -12.11 -1.39
C TYR A 25 10.94 -11.10 -1.65
N ARG A 26 10.57 -9.85 -1.91
CA ARG A 26 11.51 -8.74 -2.02
C ARG A 26 11.37 -7.79 -0.83
N ARG A 27 12.48 -7.25 -0.38
CA ARG A 27 12.43 -6.15 0.59
C ARG A 27 12.24 -4.85 -0.18
N PRO A 28 11.36 -3.94 0.29
CA PRO A 28 11.31 -2.58 -0.24
C PRO A 28 12.67 -1.89 -0.09
N GLU A 29 13.04 -1.06 -1.05
CA GLU A 29 14.13 -0.12 -0.88
C GLU A 29 13.71 0.91 0.17
N GLN A 30 14.49 1.05 1.24
CA GLN A 30 14.21 1.99 2.30
C GLN A 30 14.79 3.36 1.94
N LEU A 31 13.94 4.40 1.99
CA LEU A 31 14.33 5.77 1.77
C LEU A 31 14.20 6.55 3.09
N PRO A 32 15.17 7.42 3.41
CA PRO A 32 15.21 8.09 4.73
C PRO A 32 14.20 9.22 4.85
N ASP A 33 13.78 9.81 3.74
CA ASP A 33 12.91 10.97 3.68
C ASP A 33 12.05 11.01 2.41
N VAL A 34 11.02 11.84 2.42
CA VAL A 34 10.10 12.01 1.29
C VAL A 34 10.76 12.70 0.09
N ALA A 35 11.82 13.47 0.28
CA ALA A 35 12.48 14.22 -0.79
C ALA A 35 13.36 13.31 -1.67
N SER A 36 13.76 12.15 -1.18
CA SER A 36 14.54 11.18 -1.94
C SER A 36 13.69 10.34 -2.92
N LEU A 37 12.36 10.31 -2.75
CA LEU A 37 11.47 9.48 -3.58
C LEU A 37 11.35 9.95 -5.05
N PRO A 38 11.24 11.27 -5.36
CA PRO A 38 11.09 11.71 -6.74
C PRO A 38 12.22 11.26 -7.67
N GLY A 39 13.47 11.32 -7.20
CA GLY A 39 14.62 10.83 -7.98
C GLY A 39 14.48 9.35 -8.35
N ARG A 40 14.05 8.50 -7.40
CA ARG A 40 13.83 7.07 -7.65
C ARG A 40 12.71 6.79 -8.64
N LEU A 41 11.68 7.64 -8.66
CA LEU A 41 10.59 7.53 -9.63
C LEU A 41 11.02 8.01 -11.01
N ALA A 42 11.79 9.10 -11.09
CA ALA A 42 12.37 9.61 -12.32
C ALA A 42 13.32 8.59 -12.96
N ASP A 43 14.18 7.91 -12.18
CA ASP A 43 15.08 6.84 -12.65
C ASP A 43 14.29 5.67 -13.30
N ARG A 44 13.02 5.50 -12.95
CA ARG A 44 12.11 4.53 -13.57
C ARG A 44 11.28 5.09 -14.72
N GLY A 45 11.53 6.32 -15.14
CA GLY A 45 10.80 6.99 -16.20
C GLY A 45 9.36 7.37 -15.81
N CYS A 46 9.05 7.49 -14.52
CA CYS A 46 7.72 7.87 -14.05
C CYS A 46 7.57 9.39 -14.06
N GLY A 47 6.85 9.94 -15.05
CA GLY A 47 6.54 11.37 -15.16
C GLY A 47 5.20 11.77 -14.52
N SER A 48 4.40 10.80 -14.05
CA SER A 48 3.11 11.06 -13.40
C SER A 48 2.81 10.02 -12.32
N VAL A 49 2.23 10.46 -11.19
CA VAL A 49 1.95 9.61 -10.04
C VAL A 49 0.55 9.86 -9.47
N LEU A 50 -0.06 8.82 -8.92
CA LEU A 50 -1.21 8.95 -8.03
C LEU A 50 -0.72 8.93 -6.58
N VAL A 51 -1.08 9.96 -5.82
CA VAL A 51 -0.92 9.99 -4.36
C VAL A 51 -2.23 9.58 -3.70
N VAL A 52 -2.22 8.53 -2.89
CA VAL A 52 -3.38 8.01 -2.15
C VAL A 52 -3.19 8.29 -0.67
N THR A 53 -4.11 9.05 -0.08
CA THR A 53 -3.99 9.50 1.31
C THR A 53 -5.36 9.72 1.96
N SER A 54 -5.39 10.01 3.25
CA SER A 54 -6.60 10.43 3.98
C SER A 54 -6.72 11.95 4.06
N PRO A 55 -7.91 12.50 4.36
CA PRO A 55 -8.10 13.95 4.46
C PRO A 55 -7.18 14.61 5.49
N SER A 56 -6.93 13.96 6.61
CA SER A 56 -6.05 14.47 7.67
C SER A 56 -4.59 14.50 7.25
N VAL A 57 -4.12 13.45 6.58
CA VAL A 57 -2.73 13.31 6.15
C VAL A 57 -2.41 14.18 4.93
N ALA A 58 -3.39 14.44 4.06
CA ALA A 58 -3.22 15.28 2.88
C ALA A 58 -2.69 16.70 3.21
N ASN A 59 -3.09 17.23 4.38
CA ASN A 59 -2.72 18.58 4.83
C ASN A 59 -1.44 18.61 5.71
N MET A 60 -0.81 17.48 5.96
CA MET A 60 0.42 17.44 6.78
C MET A 60 1.59 18.11 6.07
N PRO A 61 2.49 18.76 6.83
CA PRO A 61 3.70 19.39 6.27
C PRO A 61 4.55 18.41 5.45
N GLY A 62 4.72 17.17 5.92
CA GLY A 62 5.46 16.14 5.19
C GLY A 62 4.83 15.73 3.86
N THR A 63 3.49 15.69 3.77
CA THR A 63 2.80 15.45 2.50
C THR A 63 3.02 16.60 1.51
N ARG A 64 2.95 17.85 1.99
CA ARG A 64 3.24 19.03 1.15
C ARG A 64 4.67 18.99 0.63
N ARG A 65 5.67 18.72 1.50
CA ARG A 65 7.07 18.56 1.09
C ARG A 65 7.24 17.52 -0.02
N LEU A 66 6.54 16.38 0.08
CA LEU A 66 6.58 15.38 -0.99
C LEU A 66 5.99 15.92 -2.30
N LEU A 67 4.83 16.58 -2.25
CA LEU A 67 4.20 17.15 -3.45
C LEU A 67 5.08 18.22 -4.10
N ASP A 68 5.70 19.09 -3.30
CA ASP A 68 6.63 20.12 -3.78
C ASP A 68 7.88 19.48 -4.40
N ALA A 69 8.42 18.44 -3.79
CA ALA A 69 9.57 17.70 -4.32
C ALA A 69 9.25 16.98 -5.64
N LEU A 70 8.05 16.40 -5.77
CA LEU A 70 7.59 15.80 -7.02
C LEU A 70 7.43 16.85 -8.13
N ALA A 71 6.82 18.00 -7.80
CA ALA A 71 6.68 19.11 -8.74
C ALA A 71 8.05 19.67 -9.19
N ALA A 72 8.99 19.83 -8.28
CA ALA A 72 10.36 20.26 -8.58
C ALA A 72 11.10 19.27 -9.49
N ALA A 73 10.79 17.98 -9.39
CA ALA A 73 11.32 16.93 -10.27
C ALA A 73 10.56 16.80 -11.61
N GLY A 74 9.57 17.65 -11.88
CA GLY A 74 8.77 17.60 -13.10
C GLY A 74 7.78 16.42 -13.15
N ILE A 75 7.47 15.82 -12.01
CA ILE A 75 6.53 14.70 -11.91
C ILE A 75 5.14 15.25 -11.58
N SER A 76 4.18 15.02 -12.47
CA SER A 76 2.79 15.43 -12.26
C SER A 76 2.10 14.54 -11.21
N CYS A 77 1.23 15.14 -10.38
CA CYS A 77 0.55 14.43 -9.30
C CYS A 77 -0.97 14.53 -9.43
N ALA A 78 -1.65 13.38 -9.44
CA ALA A 78 -3.06 13.28 -9.07
C ALA A 78 -3.14 12.91 -7.58
N VAL A 79 -4.00 13.59 -6.81
CA VAL A 79 -4.10 13.34 -5.36
C VAL A 79 -5.50 12.85 -5.01
N TYR A 80 -5.59 11.63 -4.52
CA TYR A 80 -6.79 11.08 -3.91
C TYR A 80 -6.68 11.17 -2.39
N SER A 81 -7.42 12.08 -1.78
CA SER A 81 -7.34 12.38 -0.35
C SER A 81 -8.59 11.97 0.44
N LYS A 82 -9.37 11.01 -0.08
CA LYS A 82 -10.63 10.57 0.54
C LYS A 82 -10.55 9.17 1.17
N THR A 83 -9.36 8.63 1.40
CA THR A 83 -9.24 7.31 2.02
C THR A 83 -9.78 7.34 3.45
N ILE A 84 -10.66 6.39 3.73
CA ILE A 84 -11.28 6.19 5.05
C ILE A 84 -10.63 5.01 5.78
N PRO A 85 -10.77 4.92 7.11
CA PRO A 85 -10.45 3.68 7.84
C PRO A 85 -11.24 2.49 7.25
N ASN A 86 -10.55 1.35 7.05
CA ASN A 86 -11.09 0.18 6.34
C ASN A 86 -11.59 0.55 4.91
N PRO A 87 -10.68 0.85 3.98
CA PRO A 87 -11.06 1.31 2.65
C PRO A 87 -11.99 0.31 1.96
N THR A 88 -13.00 0.85 1.29
CA THR A 88 -14.00 0.05 0.58
C THR A 88 -13.60 -0.15 -0.88
N THR A 89 -14.27 -1.10 -1.55
CA THR A 89 -14.13 -1.28 -3.00
C THR A 89 -14.41 0.02 -3.75
N ASP A 90 -15.40 0.82 -3.33
CA ASP A 90 -15.75 2.10 -3.95
C ASP A 90 -14.62 3.12 -3.80
N THR A 91 -14.02 3.21 -2.59
CA THR A 91 -12.85 4.06 -2.34
C THR A 91 -11.70 3.72 -3.31
N VAL A 92 -11.48 2.43 -3.55
CA VAL A 92 -10.44 1.99 -4.50
C VAL A 92 -10.78 2.34 -5.94
N GLU A 93 -12.04 2.18 -6.36
CA GLU A 93 -12.46 2.50 -7.73
C GLU A 93 -12.43 4.01 -8.01
N GLU A 94 -12.80 4.86 -7.03
CA GLU A 94 -12.65 6.31 -7.16
C GLU A 94 -11.17 6.71 -7.33
N ALA A 95 -10.27 6.16 -6.53
CA ALA A 95 -8.85 6.43 -6.65
C ALA A 95 -8.27 5.89 -7.98
N LEU A 96 -8.76 4.73 -8.45
CA LEU A 96 -8.39 4.17 -9.75
C LEU A 96 -8.84 5.07 -10.91
N ALA A 97 -10.01 5.70 -10.81
CA ALA A 97 -10.47 6.65 -11.81
C ALA A 97 -9.50 7.83 -11.96
N LEU A 98 -8.98 8.37 -10.84
CA LEU A 98 -7.94 9.41 -10.87
C LEU A 98 -6.61 8.89 -11.42
N TYR A 99 -6.20 7.67 -11.07
CA TYR A 99 -5.00 7.04 -11.62
C TYR A 99 -5.05 7.00 -13.14
N ARG A 100 -6.20 6.63 -13.70
CA ARG A 100 -6.40 6.51 -15.16
C ARG A 100 -6.50 7.87 -15.84
N SER A 101 -7.31 8.78 -15.32
CA SER A 101 -7.49 10.11 -15.90
C SER A 101 -6.23 10.96 -15.85
N GLY A 102 -5.39 10.77 -14.81
CA GLY A 102 -4.08 11.41 -14.68
C GLY A 102 -2.97 10.71 -15.48
N ASN A 103 -3.27 9.63 -16.23
CA ASN A 103 -2.27 8.79 -16.91
C ASN A 103 -1.10 8.44 -15.98
N CYS A 104 -1.40 8.15 -14.72
CA CYS A 104 -0.39 7.91 -13.70
C CYS A 104 0.39 6.62 -14.01
N GLN A 105 1.70 6.68 -13.80
CA GLN A 105 2.64 5.58 -14.06
C GLN A 105 3.10 4.90 -12.76
N ALA A 106 2.95 5.60 -11.63
CA ALA A 106 3.30 5.09 -10.32
C ALA A 106 2.24 5.46 -9.28
N ILE A 107 2.29 4.82 -8.11
CA ILE A 107 1.37 5.04 -7.01
C ILE A 107 2.18 5.29 -5.73
N ILE A 108 1.79 6.31 -4.97
CA ILE A 108 2.36 6.62 -3.66
C ILE A 108 1.24 6.54 -2.63
N GLY A 109 1.32 5.60 -1.70
CA GLY A 109 0.43 5.56 -0.53
C GLY A 109 1.05 6.35 0.62
N ILE A 110 0.32 7.32 1.19
CA ILE A 110 0.77 8.10 2.35
C ILE A 110 -0.27 7.99 3.46
N GLY A 111 0.14 7.54 4.63
CA GLY A 111 -0.75 7.45 5.77
C GLY A 111 -0.56 6.21 6.61
N GLY A 112 -1.57 5.86 7.38
CA GLY A 112 -1.62 4.59 8.11
C GLY A 112 -1.94 3.41 7.18
N GLY A 113 -2.06 2.21 7.77
CA GLY A 113 -2.32 0.97 7.03
C GLY A 113 -3.45 1.07 6.01
N SER A 114 -4.55 1.76 6.33
CA SER A 114 -5.70 1.92 5.42
C SER A 114 -5.35 2.64 4.12
N SER A 115 -4.58 3.72 4.19
CA SER A 115 -4.14 4.44 2.97
C SER A 115 -3.17 3.61 2.15
N LEU A 116 -2.25 2.88 2.81
CA LEU A 116 -1.30 2.00 2.14
C LEU A 116 -2.02 0.82 1.47
N ASP A 117 -2.99 0.22 2.15
CA ASP A 117 -3.79 -0.88 1.61
C ASP A 117 -4.66 -0.43 0.43
N CYS A 118 -5.25 0.77 0.50
CA CYS A 118 -5.97 1.39 -0.62
C CYS A 118 -5.04 1.56 -1.84
N ALA A 119 -3.85 2.14 -1.65
CA ALA A 119 -2.86 2.33 -2.71
C ALA A 119 -2.46 1.01 -3.39
N LYS A 120 -2.22 -0.04 -2.60
CA LYS A 120 -1.94 -1.39 -3.10
C LYS A 120 -3.11 -1.94 -3.92
N ALA A 121 -4.34 -1.79 -3.42
CA ALA A 121 -5.55 -2.25 -4.10
C ALA A 121 -5.80 -1.50 -5.42
N VAL A 122 -5.51 -0.20 -5.48
CA VAL A 122 -5.50 0.57 -6.74
C VAL A 122 -4.51 -0.03 -7.73
N GLY A 123 -3.29 -0.35 -7.29
CA GLY A 123 -2.28 -1.02 -8.13
C GLY A 123 -2.78 -2.36 -8.67
N VAL A 124 -3.43 -3.16 -7.83
CA VAL A 124 -4.06 -4.43 -8.24
C VAL A 124 -5.13 -4.21 -9.31
N ARG A 125 -6.01 -3.23 -9.11
CA ARG A 125 -7.07 -2.91 -10.08
C ARG A 125 -6.52 -2.33 -11.39
N ALA A 126 -5.42 -1.59 -11.33
CA ALA A 126 -4.77 -1.05 -12.53
C ALA A 126 -4.31 -2.17 -13.48
N VAL A 127 -3.75 -3.28 -12.92
CA VAL A 127 -3.22 -4.39 -13.72
C VAL A 127 -4.25 -5.49 -13.99
N LEU A 128 -5.37 -5.53 -13.26
CA LEU A 128 -6.47 -6.49 -13.44
C LEU A 128 -7.81 -5.78 -13.60
N PRO A 129 -8.00 -4.96 -14.67
CA PRO A 129 -9.18 -4.10 -14.81
C PRO A 129 -10.50 -4.87 -14.95
N HIS A 130 -10.47 -6.09 -15.44
CA HIS A 130 -11.68 -6.91 -15.66
C HIS A 130 -12.04 -7.80 -14.47
N LYS A 131 -11.22 -7.81 -13.40
CA LYS A 131 -11.41 -8.70 -12.26
C LYS A 131 -11.80 -7.90 -11.01
N PRO A 132 -13.03 -8.05 -10.49
CA PRO A 132 -13.44 -7.31 -9.30
C PRO A 132 -12.59 -7.71 -8.10
N LEU A 133 -12.33 -6.76 -7.18
CA LEU A 133 -11.50 -6.98 -5.99
C LEU A 133 -11.99 -8.13 -5.12
N SER A 134 -13.31 -8.30 -4.98
CA SER A 134 -13.93 -9.39 -4.22
C SER A 134 -13.49 -10.80 -4.69
N LYS A 135 -13.20 -10.96 -5.98
CA LYS A 135 -12.70 -12.23 -6.53
C LYS A 135 -11.19 -12.43 -6.31
N LEU A 136 -10.49 -11.38 -5.90
CA LEU A 136 -9.04 -11.39 -5.60
C LEU A 136 -8.74 -11.64 -4.12
N GLY A 137 -9.76 -11.63 -3.26
CA GLY A 137 -9.60 -12.00 -1.85
C GLY A 137 -8.96 -13.37 -1.67
N GLY A 138 -7.98 -13.48 -0.77
CA GLY A 138 -7.17 -14.68 -0.52
C GLY A 138 -5.73 -14.53 -0.99
N VAL A 139 -5.05 -15.65 -1.24
CA VAL A 139 -3.60 -15.72 -1.44
C VAL A 139 -3.26 -16.03 -2.90
N LEU A 140 -2.23 -15.37 -3.45
CA LEU A 140 -1.62 -15.62 -4.76
C LEU A 140 -2.59 -15.56 -5.95
N LYS A 141 -3.52 -14.60 -5.95
CA LYS A 141 -4.52 -14.42 -7.02
C LYS A 141 -4.22 -13.26 -7.99
N VAL A 142 -3.29 -12.39 -7.66
CA VAL A 142 -2.92 -11.23 -8.50
C VAL A 142 -1.94 -11.68 -9.58
N ARG A 143 -0.80 -12.23 -9.20
CA ARG A 143 0.21 -12.86 -10.09
C ARG A 143 0.68 -11.96 -11.25
N ARG A 144 0.59 -10.65 -11.10
CA ARG A 144 1.05 -9.64 -12.06
C ARG A 144 1.81 -8.56 -11.35
N PRO A 145 2.91 -8.06 -11.91
CA PRO A 145 3.62 -6.93 -11.35
C PRO A 145 2.70 -5.72 -11.30
N LEU A 146 2.72 -5.00 -10.18
CA LEU A 146 2.02 -3.73 -10.03
C LEU A 146 2.85 -2.59 -10.64
N PRO A 147 2.23 -1.43 -10.93
CA PRO A 147 2.96 -0.19 -11.19
C PRO A 147 3.94 0.10 -10.04
N PRO A 148 5.02 0.85 -10.27
CA PRO A 148 5.89 1.29 -9.19
C PRO A 148 5.07 1.82 -8.02
N LEU A 149 5.27 1.23 -6.84
CA LEU A 149 4.50 1.52 -5.64
C LEU A 149 5.46 1.96 -4.53
N ALA A 150 5.21 3.14 -3.98
CA ALA A 150 5.88 3.65 -2.80
C ALA A 150 4.91 3.72 -1.61
N ALA A 151 5.40 3.38 -0.44
CA ALA A 151 4.67 3.49 0.81
C ALA A 151 5.36 4.46 1.76
N VAL A 152 4.61 5.45 2.25
CA VAL A 152 5.05 6.48 3.19
C VAL A 152 4.19 6.34 4.45
N PRO A 153 4.58 5.51 5.42
CA PRO A 153 3.81 5.31 6.65
C PRO A 153 3.84 6.56 7.52
N THR A 154 2.68 6.95 8.05
CA THR A 154 2.55 8.00 9.07
C THR A 154 2.21 7.44 10.45
N THR A 155 2.13 6.12 10.58
CA THR A 155 1.85 5.41 11.83
C THR A 155 2.86 4.29 12.01
N ALA A 156 3.32 4.09 13.24
CA ALA A 156 4.17 2.96 13.59
C ALA A 156 3.33 1.70 13.87
N GLY A 157 3.88 0.54 13.54
CA GLY A 157 3.35 -0.77 13.96
C GLY A 157 2.51 -1.53 12.94
N THR A 158 2.01 -0.90 11.87
CA THR A 158 1.18 -1.62 10.87
C THR A 158 1.99 -2.53 9.96
N GLY A 159 3.24 -2.14 9.63
CA GLY A 159 4.09 -2.87 8.70
C GLY A 159 3.56 -2.93 7.26
N SER A 160 2.49 -2.17 6.93
CA SER A 160 1.89 -2.21 5.60
C SER A 160 2.87 -1.82 4.49
N GLU A 161 3.91 -1.07 4.81
CA GLU A 161 4.98 -0.68 3.89
C GLU A 161 5.87 -1.86 3.45
N THR A 162 5.79 -3.01 4.14
CA THR A 162 6.60 -4.21 3.84
C THR A 162 5.75 -5.45 3.57
N THR A 163 4.43 -5.39 3.79
CA THR A 163 3.56 -6.57 3.71
C THR A 163 3.12 -6.90 2.28
N ILE A 164 2.87 -8.19 2.05
CA ILE A 164 2.28 -8.73 0.82
C ILE A 164 0.76 -8.51 0.74
N ALA A 165 0.14 -7.93 1.77
CA ALA A 165 -1.31 -7.89 1.93
C ALA A 165 -1.87 -6.47 1.79
N ALA A 166 -3.11 -6.41 1.33
CA ALA A 166 -4.00 -5.25 1.40
C ALA A 166 -5.37 -5.70 1.89
N VAL A 167 -5.90 -5.03 2.92
CA VAL A 167 -7.20 -5.37 3.51
C VAL A 167 -8.25 -4.38 3.02
N ILE A 168 -9.28 -4.90 2.36
CA ILE A 168 -10.36 -4.11 1.74
C ILE A 168 -11.70 -4.61 2.25
N THR A 169 -12.65 -3.70 2.37
CA THR A 169 -14.04 -4.00 2.71
C THR A 169 -14.90 -3.93 1.45
N ASP A 170 -15.70 -4.95 1.18
CA ASP A 170 -16.67 -4.89 0.10
C ASP A 170 -17.75 -3.84 0.43
N ALA A 171 -18.00 -2.91 -0.48
CA ALA A 171 -18.94 -1.81 -0.23
C ALA A 171 -20.39 -2.28 -0.12
N VAL A 172 -20.73 -3.39 -0.78
CA VAL A 172 -22.09 -3.96 -0.83
C VAL A 172 -22.31 -4.94 0.31
N THR A 173 -21.47 -6.00 0.40
CA THR A 173 -21.66 -7.08 1.38
C THR A 173 -21.14 -6.72 2.76
N ARG A 174 -20.28 -5.69 2.87
CA ARG A 174 -19.58 -5.29 4.09
C ARG A 174 -18.55 -6.32 4.58
N ASP A 175 -18.30 -7.36 3.81
CA ASP A 175 -17.27 -8.35 4.11
C ASP A 175 -15.88 -7.74 4.02
N LYS A 176 -15.05 -8.02 5.02
CA LYS A 176 -13.66 -7.60 5.06
C LYS A 176 -12.77 -8.77 4.63
N TYR A 177 -11.96 -8.55 3.61
CA TYR A 177 -11.05 -9.57 3.09
C TYR A 177 -9.67 -9.01 2.80
N ALA A 178 -8.67 -9.88 2.87
CA ALA A 178 -7.31 -9.56 2.50
C ALA A 178 -7.01 -10.08 1.08
N ILE A 179 -6.35 -9.24 0.29
CA ILE A 179 -5.70 -9.63 -0.97
C ILE A 179 -4.23 -9.79 -0.63
N SER A 180 -3.68 -10.99 -0.78
CA SER A 180 -2.30 -11.29 -0.38
C SER A 180 -1.53 -11.89 -1.54
N ASP A 181 -0.54 -11.15 -2.04
CA ASP A 181 0.34 -11.63 -3.11
C ASP A 181 1.66 -10.83 -3.11
N PHE A 182 2.74 -11.44 -3.57
CA PHE A 182 4.07 -10.82 -3.58
C PHE A 182 4.17 -9.50 -4.35
N PRO A 183 3.45 -9.29 -5.48
CA PRO A 183 3.42 -8.01 -6.16
C PRO A 183 2.95 -6.82 -5.32
N LEU A 184 2.19 -7.06 -4.23
CA LEU A 184 1.68 -6.01 -3.35
C LEU A 184 2.76 -5.43 -2.43
N ILE A 185 3.93 -6.05 -2.34
CA ILE A 185 5.04 -5.46 -1.59
C ILE A 185 5.47 -4.18 -2.32
N PRO A 186 5.46 -3.02 -1.65
CA PRO A 186 5.96 -1.78 -2.24
C PRO A 186 7.40 -1.91 -2.75
N GLY A 187 7.73 -1.19 -3.81
CA GLY A 187 9.11 -1.08 -4.26
C GLY A 187 9.94 -0.20 -3.35
N TYR A 188 9.31 0.81 -2.77
CA TYR A 188 9.93 1.79 -1.88
C TYR A 188 9.15 1.91 -0.58
N ALA A 189 9.87 1.95 0.54
CA ALA A 189 9.35 2.31 1.87
C ALA A 189 10.08 3.57 2.35
N VAL A 190 9.36 4.68 2.43
CA VAL A 190 9.92 5.95 2.90
C VAL A 190 9.69 6.04 4.40
N LEU A 191 10.76 5.86 5.17
CA LEU A 191 10.72 5.86 6.63
C LEU A 191 11.18 7.23 7.17
N ASP A 192 10.40 8.26 6.87
CA ASP A 192 10.66 9.64 7.31
C ASP A 192 10.09 9.86 8.72
N PRO A 193 10.95 10.09 9.74
CA PRO A 193 10.49 10.31 11.12
C PRO A 193 9.51 11.49 11.26
N GLU A 194 9.65 12.52 10.44
CA GLU A 194 8.78 13.70 10.50
C GLU A 194 7.34 13.38 10.13
N MET A 195 7.11 12.31 9.33
CA MET A 195 5.76 11.84 9.00
C MET A 195 5.00 11.29 10.21
N THR A 196 5.69 10.96 11.30
CA THR A 196 5.09 10.40 12.52
C THR A 196 4.96 11.39 13.67
N LEU A 197 5.56 12.58 13.56
CA LEU A 197 5.58 13.58 14.65
C LEU A 197 4.19 14.11 15.04
N SER A 198 3.22 14.05 14.15
CA SER A 198 1.85 14.49 14.42
C SER A 198 0.98 13.42 15.11
N LEU A 199 1.53 12.24 15.40
CA LEU A 199 0.81 11.22 16.16
C LEU A 199 0.59 11.70 17.59
N PRO A 200 -0.62 11.53 18.16
CA PRO A 200 -0.86 11.80 19.57
C PRO A 200 0.12 11.02 20.44
N PRO A 201 0.70 11.63 21.49
CA PRO A 201 1.70 10.99 22.36
C PRO A 201 1.14 9.90 23.24
N ALA A 202 0.10 9.27 23.00
CA ALA A 202 -0.40 8.01 23.54
C ALA A 202 -1.74 7.69 22.87
N SER A 203 -1.71 6.95 21.79
CA SER A 203 -2.85 6.07 21.51
C SER A 203 -2.77 4.95 22.53
N PRO A 204 -3.74 4.79 23.49
CA PRO A 204 -3.70 3.65 24.37
C PRO A 204 -3.75 2.39 23.50
N LEU A 205 -2.76 1.52 23.68
CA LEU A 205 -2.78 0.20 23.08
C LEU A 205 -4.10 -0.46 23.47
N PRO A 206 -4.90 -0.98 22.55
CA PRO A 206 -6.04 -1.80 22.93
C PRO A 206 -5.50 -2.99 23.71
N ARG A 207 -6.01 -3.14 24.95
CA ARG A 207 -5.73 -4.28 25.80
C ARG A 207 -6.37 -5.55 25.22
#